data_245524699cac0aa2770abbde19cedaf5
#
_entry.id   245524699cac0aa2770abbde19cedaf5
#
_cell.length_a   1.000
_cell.length_b   1.000
_cell.length_c   1.000
_cell.angle_alpha   90.00
_cell.angle_beta   90.00
_cell.angle_gamma   90.00
#
_symmetry.space_group_name_H-M   'P 1'
#
loop_
_entity.id
_entity.type
_entity.pdbx_description
1 polymer ?
#
loop_
_entity_poly.entity_id
_entity_poly.type
_entity_poly.pdbx_seq_one_letter_code
_entity_poly.pdbx_strand_id
1 'polypeptide(L)'
;MTIRSKRHLSGTLAWALSLAALIFVAGLVAAFLQETPDRALATLAAIAFVAGASGVVLNWRLGRAHSHALRDPLTGLPNRVLLEDRIEQSLRRARRTGEPFTLIVVDLDGFKDVNDVRGHGAGDAVLRTLARRFESILRSSDTVARVGGDEFVVLSLGTRDDEQASALVGRLRHALRRPFRVGGAAIEIDASVGWAVYPTDGATSDELLARADHQMYATKRDAVDDALLLRRGIDAGVVRDVETALERNELVVVYQPIIDLATGSPHAAEALVRRLLPDRALVPPADFVPHVERTPVVRELTFLVVADALRSAQLWREAGHDLHVSVNVPYRLVDDAVFAEGLSRMLHEGNIEPGTLTLEVVPAGPGAGGELDESVLARLAQLGVRLSLDDGGRAASFAALRVLPLDELKIDAGFVHGLGRSATDAALVRGMIDIGHALGLTVVAEGVETRQAWHVLADWGCDYAQGFYVASPRSAEELVTWLAGAWPAVA
;
A
#
# COMPACT_ATOMS: atom_id res chain seq x y z
N MET A 1 -2.53 42.20 10.76
CA MET A 1 -2.46 43.63 10.42
C MET A 1 -1.08 44.26 10.68
N THR A 2 0.05 43.57 10.48
CA THR A 2 1.37 44.08 10.91
C THR A 2 2.49 43.90 9.89
N ILE A 3 2.27 43.35 8.70
CA ILE A 3 3.33 43.16 7.67
C ILE A 3 3.33 44.22 6.60
N ARG A 4 2.20 44.95 6.39
CA ARG A 4 2.13 46.05 5.43
C ARG A 4 2.86 47.32 5.91
N SER A 5 3.02 47.51 7.23
CA SER A 5 3.65 48.72 7.82
C SER A 5 5.18 48.79 7.63
N LYS A 6 5.86 47.60 7.63
CA LYS A 6 7.35 47.60 7.46
C LYS A 6 7.84 47.84 6.04
N ARG A 7 7.06 47.58 5.01
CA ARG A 7 7.44 47.84 3.61
C ARG A 7 7.33 49.33 3.25
N HIS A 8 6.41 50.07 3.87
CA HIS A 8 6.28 51.51 3.64
C HIS A 8 7.38 52.33 4.33
N LEU A 9 7.86 51.89 5.52
CA LEU A 9 8.95 52.57 6.23
C LEU A 9 10.30 52.47 5.49
N SER A 10 10.58 51.34 4.79
CA SER A 10 11.84 51.19 4.04
C SER A 10 11.89 52.02 2.75
N GLY A 11 10.73 52.23 2.12
CA GLY A 11 10.63 53.09 0.94
C GLY A 11 10.79 54.59 1.28
N THR A 12 10.12 55.04 2.33
CA THR A 12 10.19 56.45 2.79
C THR A 12 11.57 56.81 3.32
N LEU A 13 12.27 55.90 4.00
CA LEU A 13 13.64 56.14 4.47
C LEU A 13 14.64 56.21 3.29
N ALA A 14 14.45 55.38 2.25
CA ALA A 14 15.28 55.44 1.05
C ALA A 14 15.07 56.73 0.26
N TRP A 15 13.81 57.19 0.15
CA TRP A 15 13.48 58.48 -0.46
C TRP A 15 14.06 59.67 0.34
N ALA A 16 13.94 59.63 1.67
CA ALA A 16 14.48 60.65 2.56
C ALA A 16 16.01 60.75 2.46
N LEU A 17 16.72 59.61 2.40
CA LEU A 17 18.18 59.57 2.22
C LEU A 17 18.60 60.03 0.84
N SER A 18 17.86 59.71 -0.23
CA SER A 18 18.13 60.18 -1.58
C SER A 18 17.88 61.70 -1.71
N LEU A 19 16.83 62.21 -1.07
CA LEU A 19 16.52 63.63 -1.04
C LEU A 19 17.55 64.40 -0.20
N ALA A 20 17.97 63.85 0.94
CA ALA A 20 19.04 64.44 1.76
C ALA A 20 20.37 64.46 1.03
N ALA A 21 20.71 63.45 0.24
CA ALA A 21 21.91 63.40 -0.62
C ALA A 21 21.81 64.48 -1.76
N LEU A 22 20.64 64.64 -2.36
CA LEU A 22 20.39 65.60 -3.39
C LEU A 22 20.53 67.08 -2.86
N ILE A 23 19.93 67.30 -1.67
CA ILE A 23 20.03 68.62 -0.99
C ILE A 23 21.49 68.91 -0.58
N PHE A 24 22.23 67.91 -0.11
CA PHE A 24 23.63 68.01 0.25
C PHE A 24 24.48 68.29 -0.98
N VAL A 25 24.27 67.65 -2.11
CA VAL A 25 24.93 67.87 -3.38
C VAL A 25 24.59 69.26 -3.90
N ALA A 26 23.36 69.73 -3.86
CA ALA A 26 22.94 71.05 -4.24
C ALA A 26 23.58 72.14 -3.36
N GLY A 27 23.67 71.91 -2.04
CA GLY A 27 24.38 72.84 -1.11
C GLY A 27 25.88 72.89 -1.38
N LEU A 28 26.51 71.80 -1.75
CA LEU A 28 27.93 71.76 -2.16
C LEU A 28 28.22 72.47 -3.49
N VAL A 29 27.32 72.32 -4.48
CA VAL A 29 27.39 73.01 -5.73
C VAL A 29 27.24 74.56 -5.54
N ALA A 30 26.34 74.95 -4.64
CA ALA A 30 26.18 76.35 -4.27
C ALA A 30 27.42 76.92 -3.55
N ALA A 31 28.08 76.13 -2.71
CA ALA A 31 29.32 76.46 -2.03
C ALA A 31 30.56 76.55 -3.00
N PHE A 32 30.51 75.72 -4.05
CA PHE A 32 31.55 75.71 -5.11
C PHE A 32 31.55 76.98 -5.98
N LEU A 33 30.41 77.63 -6.11
CA LEU A 33 30.27 78.85 -6.88
C LEU A 33 30.81 80.07 -6.15
N GLN A 34 31.35 79.91 -4.90
CA GLN A 34 32.05 80.99 -4.15
C GLN A 34 33.56 80.78 -4.13
N GLU A 35 34.25 81.52 -4.89
CA GLU A 35 35.64 81.71 -5.30
C GLU A 35 36.75 81.52 -4.25
N THR A 36 37.15 80.27 -3.86
CA THR A 36 38.49 79.96 -3.32
C THR A 36 38.91 78.52 -3.66
N PRO A 37 40.17 78.26 -4.15
CA PRO A 37 40.63 76.96 -4.66
C PRO A 37 40.62 75.83 -3.60
N ASP A 38 40.86 76.15 -2.33
CA ASP A 38 40.89 75.14 -1.26
C ASP A 38 39.49 74.57 -0.94
N ARG A 39 38.42 75.31 -1.12
CA ARG A 39 37.05 74.89 -0.92
C ARG A 39 36.55 74.02 -2.08
N ALA A 40 37.06 74.25 -3.30
CA ALA A 40 36.75 73.43 -4.46
C ALA A 40 37.29 71.97 -4.28
N LEU A 41 38.51 71.85 -3.75
CA LEU A 41 39.09 70.48 -3.48
C LEU A 41 38.38 69.73 -2.40
N ALA A 42 37.99 70.39 -1.31
CA ALA A 42 37.22 69.80 -0.24
C ALA A 42 35.81 69.33 -0.68
N THR A 43 35.20 70.13 -1.60
CA THR A 43 33.88 69.79 -2.17
C THR A 43 33.95 68.60 -3.12
N LEU A 44 34.97 68.52 -3.96
CA LEU A 44 35.20 67.35 -4.82
C LEU A 44 35.49 66.09 -4.01
N ALA A 45 36.28 66.18 -2.95
CA ALA A 45 36.55 65.07 -2.06
C ALA A 45 35.27 64.58 -1.33
N ALA A 46 34.40 65.46 -0.87
CA ALA A 46 33.13 65.14 -0.24
C ALA A 46 32.13 64.46 -1.23
N ILE A 47 32.07 64.99 -2.48
CA ILE A 47 31.24 64.36 -3.52
C ILE A 47 31.75 62.97 -3.87
N ALA A 48 33.03 62.73 -4.01
CA ALA A 48 33.64 61.46 -4.28
C ALA A 48 33.40 60.45 -3.14
N PHE A 49 33.46 60.91 -1.87
CA PHE A 49 33.17 60.08 -0.69
C PHE A 49 31.68 59.66 -0.63
N VAL A 50 30.78 60.61 -0.87
CA VAL A 50 29.32 60.30 -0.89
C VAL A 50 28.97 59.39 -2.06
N ALA A 51 29.53 59.57 -3.24
CA ALA A 51 29.33 58.71 -4.39
C ALA A 51 29.87 57.28 -4.14
N GLY A 52 31.06 57.18 -3.56
CA GLY A 52 31.66 55.89 -3.17
C GLY A 52 30.86 55.16 -2.10
N ALA A 53 30.45 55.83 -1.04
CA ALA A 53 29.61 55.26 0.02
C ALA A 53 28.22 54.82 -0.52
N SER A 54 27.63 55.63 -1.39
CA SER A 54 26.35 55.29 -2.04
C SER A 54 26.48 54.07 -2.96
N GLY A 55 27.59 53.92 -3.69
CA GLY A 55 27.91 52.77 -4.52
C GLY A 55 28.09 51.51 -3.71
N VAL A 56 28.77 51.57 -2.57
CA VAL A 56 28.93 50.42 -1.64
C VAL A 56 27.59 50.02 -1.05
N VAL A 57 26.75 50.94 -0.60
CA VAL A 57 25.43 50.67 -0.04
C VAL A 57 24.49 50.07 -1.10
N LEU A 58 24.54 50.60 -2.34
CA LEU A 58 23.74 50.07 -3.44
C LEU A 58 24.18 48.66 -3.82
N ASN A 59 25.47 48.40 -3.92
CA ASN A 59 26.02 47.07 -4.23
C ASN A 59 25.69 46.08 -3.12
N TRP A 60 25.76 46.47 -1.86
CA TRP A 60 25.37 45.67 -0.71
C TRP A 60 23.84 45.36 -0.70
N ARG A 61 23.00 46.35 -1.06
CA ARG A 61 21.54 46.18 -1.19
C ARG A 61 21.18 45.30 -2.37
N LEU A 62 21.84 45.49 -3.53
CA LEU A 62 21.61 44.63 -4.71
C LEU A 62 22.05 43.18 -4.43
N GLY A 63 23.19 42.99 -3.79
CA GLY A 63 23.65 41.65 -3.36
C GLY A 63 22.68 40.97 -2.39
N ARG A 64 22.14 41.76 -1.43
CA ARG A 64 21.17 41.22 -0.46
C ARG A 64 19.79 40.96 -1.08
N ALA A 65 19.33 41.82 -1.99
CA ALA A 65 18.09 41.59 -2.74
C ALA A 65 18.23 40.38 -3.67
N HIS A 66 19.39 40.17 -4.28
CA HIS A 66 19.67 39.02 -5.14
C HIS A 66 19.73 37.73 -4.35
N SER A 67 20.35 37.73 -3.15
CA SER A 67 20.39 36.54 -2.29
C SER A 67 19.02 36.17 -1.73
N HIS A 68 18.13 37.10 -1.46
CA HIS A 68 16.75 36.86 -1.07
C HIS A 68 15.86 36.36 -2.21
N ALA A 69 16.18 36.74 -3.47
CA ALA A 69 15.43 36.26 -4.64
C ALA A 69 15.73 34.81 -5.01
N LEU A 70 16.85 34.24 -4.54
CA LEU A 70 17.32 32.89 -4.88
C LEU A 70 17.12 31.86 -3.77
N ARG A 71 16.54 32.27 -2.64
CA ARG A 71 16.31 31.37 -1.50
C ARG A 71 14.86 31.35 -1.06
N ASP A 72 14.41 30.18 -0.55
CA ASP A 72 13.12 30.04 0.09
C ASP A 72 13.07 30.80 1.42
N PRO A 73 12.11 31.71 1.63
CA PRO A 73 12.07 32.57 2.82
C PRO A 73 11.74 31.81 4.12
N LEU A 74 11.16 30.62 4.05
CA LEU A 74 10.79 29.82 5.21
C LEU A 74 11.97 28.99 5.74
N THR A 75 12.64 28.29 4.83
CA THR A 75 13.69 27.32 5.15
C THR A 75 15.11 27.87 5.01
N GLY A 76 15.29 28.92 4.22
CA GLY A 76 16.59 29.47 3.87
C GLY A 76 17.35 28.69 2.79
N LEU A 77 16.82 27.55 2.36
CA LEU A 77 17.38 26.74 1.29
C LEU A 77 17.35 27.46 -0.06
N PRO A 78 18.16 27.05 -1.05
CA PRO A 78 17.95 27.37 -2.45
C PRO A 78 16.49 27.22 -2.86
N ASN A 79 15.97 28.17 -3.62
CA ASN A 79 14.66 28.04 -4.25
C ASN A 79 14.78 27.39 -5.64
N ARG A 80 13.66 27.26 -6.36
CA ARG A 80 13.60 26.67 -7.71
C ARG A 80 14.59 27.33 -8.67
N VAL A 81 14.66 28.65 -8.67
CA VAL A 81 15.54 29.42 -9.61
C VAL A 81 17.01 29.09 -9.39
N LEU A 82 17.46 29.06 -8.13
CA LEU A 82 18.85 28.72 -7.82
C LEU A 82 19.16 27.23 -8.06
N LEU A 83 18.18 26.35 -7.87
CA LEU A 83 18.32 24.93 -8.18
C LEU A 83 18.54 24.73 -9.69
N GLU A 84 17.70 25.32 -10.53
CA GLU A 84 17.79 25.22 -11.99
C GLU A 84 19.16 25.72 -12.50
N ASP A 85 19.66 26.84 -12.00
CA ASP A 85 21.00 27.33 -12.34
C ASP A 85 22.09 26.33 -11.93
N ARG A 86 22.00 25.72 -10.76
CA ARG A 86 22.96 24.68 -10.30
C ARG A 86 22.90 23.42 -11.11
N ILE A 87 21.72 22.95 -11.51
CA ILE A 87 21.56 21.80 -12.40
C ILE A 87 22.23 22.08 -13.74
N GLU A 88 21.99 23.27 -14.34
CA GLU A 88 22.60 23.65 -15.59
C GLU A 88 24.13 23.78 -15.50
N GLN A 89 24.65 24.28 -14.39
CA GLN A 89 26.09 24.28 -14.14
C GLN A 89 26.67 22.86 -14.04
N SER A 90 25.95 21.97 -13.38
CA SER A 90 26.35 20.57 -13.22
C SER A 90 26.33 19.81 -14.54
N LEU A 91 25.30 20.03 -15.39
CA LEU A 91 25.25 19.50 -16.75
C LEU A 91 26.42 19.94 -17.59
N ARG A 92 26.74 21.26 -17.57
CA ARG A 92 27.91 21.81 -18.30
C ARG A 92 29.22 21.20 -17.79
N ARG A 93 29.37 21.01 -16.48
CA ARG A 93 30.55 20.35 -15.88
C ARG A 93 30.61 18.91 -16.29
N ALA A 94 29.53 18.15 -16.13
CA ALA A 94 29.45 16.73 -16.40
C ALA A 94 29.75 16.40 -17.88
N ARG A 95 29.25 17.21 -18.83
CA ARG A 95 29.58 17.10 -20.26
C ARG A 95 31.07 17.26 -20.55
N ARG A 96 31.79 18.01 -19.73
CA ARG A 96 33.24 18.26 -19.90
C ARG A 96 34.12 17.25 -19.16
N THR A 97 33.70 16.83 -17.96
CA THR A 97 34.50 15.97 -17.08
C THR A 97 34.10 14.48 -17.14
N GLY A 98 32.91 14.16 -17.65
CA GLY A 98 32.32 12.85 -17.57
C GLY A 98 31.82 12.46 -16.16
N GLU A 99 31.88 13.38 -15.19
CA GLU A 99 31.44 13.09 -13.82
C GLU A 99 29.91 13.04 -13.73
N PRO A 100 29.32 11.93 -13.29
CA PRO A 100 27.88 11.83 -13.12
C PRO A 100 27.39 12.64 -11.91
N PHE A 101 26.10 12.90 -11.88
CA PHE A 101 25.39 13.47 -10.72
C PHE A 101 23.96 12.90 -10.66
N THR A 102 23.32 13.03 -9.49
CA THR A 102 21.96 12.55 -9.27
C THR A 102 21.06 13.68 -8.84
N LEU A 103 19.85 13.73 -9.40
CA LEU A 103 18.72 14.51 -8.90
C LEU A 103 17.81 13.61 -8.09
N ILE A 104 17.37 14.06 -6.91
CA ILE A 104 16.42 13.34 -6.05
C ILE A 104 15.28 14.30 -5.75
N VAL A 105 14.05 13.90 -6.05
CA VAL A 105 12.82 14.64 -5.74
C VAL A 105 12.17 14.01 -4.52
N VAL A 106 11.74 14.83 -3.57
CA VAL A 106 11.15 14.43 -2.30
C VAL A 106 9.86 15.20 -2.07
N ASP A 107 8.75 14.52 -1.86
CA ASP A 107 7.45 15.09 -1.52
C ASP A 107 6.98 14.50 -0.18
N LEU A 108 6.51 15.34 0.75
CA LEU A 108 6.09 14.91 2.09
C LEU A 108 4.68 14.33 2.07
N ASP A 109 4.53 13.08 2.46
CA ASP A 109 3.25 12.40 2.49
C ASP A 109 2.40 12.89 3.68
N GLY A 110 1.14 13.28 3.40
CA GLY A 110 0.21 13.75 4.44
C GLY A 110 0.54 15.11 5.06
N PHE A 111 1.44 15.92 4.45
CA PHE A 111 1.80 17.23 5.01
C PHE A 111 0.61 18.21 5.11
N LYS A 112 -0.36 18.08 4.20
CA LYS A 112 -1.62 18.84 4.27
C LYS A 112 -2.38 18.54 5.56
N ASP A 113 -2.46 17.27 5.95
CA ASP A 113 -3.16 16.86 7.18
C ASP A 113 -2.51 17.47 8.43
N VAL A 114 -1.17 17.59 8.43
CA VAL A 114 -0.45 18.28 9.52
C VAL A 114 -0.87 19.74 9.61
N ASN A 115 -0.99 20.44 8.48
CA ASN A 115 -1.45 21.81 8.44
C ASN A 115 -2.91 21.96 8.88
N ASP A 116 -3.78 21.07 8.41
CA ASP A 116 -5.22 21.11 8.67
C ASP A 116 -5.53 20.79 10.16
N VAL A 117 -4.82 19.84 10.76
CA VAL A 117 -5.02 19.41 12.15
C VAL A 117 -4.29 20.29 13.16
N ARG A 118 -3.07 20.75 12.85
CA ARG A 118 -2.17 21.43 13.81
C ARG A 118 -1.85 22.87 13.45
N GLY A 119 -2.38 23.34 12.33
CA GLY A 119 -2.18 24.70 11.83
C GLY A 119 -0.87 24.90 11.07
N HIS A 120 -0.82 25.90 10.18
CA HIS A 120 0.33 26.21 9.33
C HIS A 120 1.63 26.45 10.10
N GLY A 121 1.55 26.93 11.34
CA GLY A 121 2.74 27.14 12.17
C GLY A 121 3.46 25.82 12.51
N ALA A 122 2.71 24.71 12.64
CA ALA A 122 3.28 23.39 12.87
C ALA A 122 3.95 22.86 11.59
N GLY A 123 3.29 22.97 10.44
CA GLY A 123 3.89 22.62 9.15
C GLY A 123 5.16 23.42 8.85
N ASP A 124 5.16 24.72 9.13
CA ASP A 124 6.35 25.58 9.00
C ASP A 124 7.52 25.08 9.86
N ALA A 125 7.25 24.63 11.10
CA ALA A 125 8.28 24.09 11.98
C ALA A 125 8.84 22.75 11.50
N VAL A 126 7.99 21.91 10.91
CA VAL A 126 8.38 20.66 10.26
C VAL A 126 9.32 20.95 9.09
N LEU A 127 8.91 21.82 8.15
CA LEU A 127 9.70 22.18 6.97
C LEU A 127 11.08 22.78 7.33
N ARG A 128 11.15 23.68 8.34
CA ARG A 128 12.43 24.21 8.83
C ARG A 128 13.31 23.14 9.45
N THR A 129 12.72 22.20 10.16
CA THR A 129 13.48 21.11 10.80
C THR A 129 13.99 20.13 9.77
N LEU A 130 13.17 19.79 8.76
CA LEU A 130 13.55 18.92 7.66
C LEU A 130 14.69 19.52 6.83
N ALA A 131 14.60 20.81 6.49
CA ALA A 131 15.65 21.53 5.78
C ALA A 131 17.01 21.35 6.47
N ARG A 132 17.07 21.59 7.78
CA ARG A 132 18.30 21.41 8.58
C ARG A 132 18.78 19.95 8.62
N ARG A 133 17.87 18.98 8.70
CA ARG A 133 18.21 17.54 8.68
C ARG A 133 18.84 17.17 7.33
N PHE A 134 18.27 17.61 6.23
CA PHE A 134 18.79 17.36 4.90
C PHE A 134 20.18 18.02 4.69
N GLU A 135 20.32 19.29 5.07
CA GLU A 135 21.64 19.95 5.02
C GLU A 135 22.71 19.21 5.82
N SER A 136 22.34 18.59 6.97
CA SER A 136 23.30 17.87 7.82
C SER A 136 23.75 16.52 7.22
N ILE A 137 22.99 15.94 6.28
CA ILE A 137 23.29 14.66 5.63
C ILE A 137 24.11 14.85 4.36
N LEU A 138 23.91 15.98 3.70
CA LEU A 138 24.49 16.28 2.41
C LEU A 138 25.91 16.84 2.56
N ARG A 139 26.73 16.65 1.53
CA ARG A 139 28.07 17.22 1.44
C ARG A 139 27.98 18.71 1.08
N SER A 140 29.01 19.45 1.35
CA SER A 140 29.12 20.87 0.96
C SER A 140 29.05 21.11 -0.56
N SER A 141 29.34 20.08 -1.36
CA SER A 141 29.21 20.08 -2.82
C SER A 141 27.78 19.87 -3.30
N ASP A 142 26.93 19.24 -2.47
CA ASP A 142 25.56 18.92 -2.82
C ASP A 142 24.65 20.14 -2.60
N THR A 143 23.49 20.11 -3.22
CA THR A 143 22.49 21.16 -3.03
C THR A 143 21.18 20.53 -2.64
N VAL A 144 20.57 21.01 -1.57
CA VAL A 144 19.14 20.80 -1.30
C VAL A 144 18.39 22.10 -1.55
N ALA A 145 17.28 22.02 -2.26
CA ALA A 145 16.40 23.14 -2.57
C ALA A 145 14.97 22.83 -2.15
N ARG A 146 14.21 23.87 -1.81
CA ARG A 146 12.76 23.77 -1.68
C ARG A 146 12.11 24.43 -2.88
N VAL A 147 11.37 23.65 -3.67
CA VAL A 147 10.83 24.09 -4.97
C VAL A 147 9.37 24.56 -4.87
N GLY A 148 8.66 24.15 -3.83
CA GLY A 148 7.27 24.58 -3.57
C GLY A 148 6.67 23.80 -2.40
N GLY A 149 5.68 24.33 -1.72
CA GLY A 149 4.89 23.62 -0.70
C GLY A 149 5.70 22.70 0.22
N ASP A 150 5.54 21.41 0.05
CA ASP A 150 6.19 20.29 0.73
C ASP A 150 7.24 19.57 -0.13
N GLU A 151 7.57 20.13 -1.31
CA GLU A 151 8.50 19.55 -2.27
C GLU A 151 9.95 20.04 -2.06
N PHE A 152 10.88 19.07 -2.00
CA PHE A 152 12.32 19.32 -1.94
C PHE A 152 13.02 18.60 -3.10
N VAL A 153 14.10 19.19 -3.59
CA VAL A 153 14.96 18.57 -4.60
C VAL A 153 16.40 18.61 -4.12
N VAL A 154 17.10 17.47 -4.23
CA VAL A 154 18.51 17.32 -3.91
C VAL A 154 19.30 17.10 -5.20
N LEU A 155 20.32 17.90 -5.42
CA LEU A 155 21.33 17.69 -6.45
C LEU A 155 22.59 17.16 -5.76
N SER A 156 22.93 15.90 -6.00
CA SER A 156 24.11 15.24 -5.42
C SER A 156 25.21 15.04 -6.47
N LEU A 157 26.37 15.64 -6.23
CA LEU A 157 27.51 15.59 -7.12
C LEU A 157 28.42 14.37 -6.78
N GLY A 158 28.76 13.60 -7.80
CA GLY A 158 29.63 12.43 -7.64
C GLY A 158 28.92 11.12 -7.20
N THR A 159 27.59 11.11 -7.21
CA THR A 159 26.79 9.86 -7.15
C THR A 159 26.80 9.26 -8.54
N ARG A 160 27.28 8.00 -8.68
CA ARG A 160 27.70 7.43 -9.98
C ARG A 160 26.72 6.47 -10.58
N ASP A 161 25.87 5.86 -9.75
CA ASP A 161 24.98 4.78 -10.11
C ASP A 161 23.74 4.75 -9.20
N ASP A 162 22.80 3.89 -9.54
CA ASP A 162 21.57 3.66 -8.81
C ASP A 162 21.77 3.18 -7.37
N GLU A 163 22.82 2.37 -7.11
CA GLU A 163 23.09 1.86 -5.77
C GLU A 163 23.48 3.00 -4.82
N GLN A 164 24.34 3.90 -5.28
CA GLN A 164 24.74 5.08 -4.50
C GLN A 164 23.59 6.08 -4.34
N ALA A 165 22.76 6.24 -5.38
CA ALA A 165 21.54 7.05 -5.31
C ALA A 165 20.56 6.48 -4.27
N SER A 166 20.28 5.19 -4.34
CA SER A 166 19.44 4.47 -3.37
C SER A 166 19.97 4.57 -1.94
N ALA A 167 21.28 4.44 -1.73
CA ALA A 167 21.91 4.61 -0.42
C ALA A 167 21.74 6.03 0.14
N LEU A 168 21.83 7.07 -0.71
CA LEU A 168 21.58 8.45 -0.32
C LEU A 168 20.10 8.66 0.02
N VAL A 169 19.18 8.15 -0.79
CA VAL A 169 17.73 8.16 -0.53
C VAL A 169 17.41 7.48 0.81
N GLY A 170 18.03 6.34 1.11
CA GLY A 170 17.89 5.65 2.40
C GLY A 170 18.26 6.54 3.59
N ARG A 171 19.35 7.32 3.47
CA ARG A 171 19.76 8.27 4.51
C ARG A 171 18.77 9.44 4.66
N LEU A 172 18.23 9.96 3.56
CA LEU A 172 17.23 11.02 3.57
C LEU A 172 15.93 10.53 4.22
N ARG A 173 15.44 9.33 3.85
CA ARG A 173 14.28 8.70 4.48
C ARG A 173 14.51 8.42 5.98
N HIS A 174 15.69 7.97 6.37
CA HIS A 174 16.00 7.78 7.80
C HIS A 174 15.90 9.09 8.59
N ALA A 175 16.28 10.23 8.02
CA ALA A 175 16.15 11.52 8.68
C ALA A 175 14.69 11.99 8.79
N LEU A 176 13.83 11.60 7.85
CA LEU A 176 12.39 11.85 7.90
C LEU A 176 11.71 11.08 9.01
N ARG A 177 12.01 9.79 9.17
CA ARG A 177 11.41 8.91 10.19
C ARG A 177 11.66 9.34 11.64
N ARG A 178 12.63 10.23 11.90
CA ARG A 178 12.83 10.80 13.24
C ARG A 178 11.69 11.77 13.55
N PRO A 179 10.91 11.56 14.63
CA PRO A 179 9.77 12.42 14.95
C PRO A 179 10.12 13.91 15.00
N PHE A 180 9.22 14.73 14.47
CA PHE A 180 9.34 16.20 14.55
C PHE A 180 8.67 16.68 15.82
N ARG A 181 9.41 17.35 16.71
CA ARG A 181 8.87 17.90 17.95
C ARG A 181 8.36 19.33 17.73
N VAL A 182 7.04 19.50 17.75
CA VAL A 182 6.39 20.78 17.55
C VAL A 182 5.37 21.02 18.67
N GLY A 183 5.52 22.09 19.45
CA GLY A 183 4.58 22.42 20.52
C GLY A 183 4.43 21.33 21.60
N GLY A 184 5.47 20.53 21.83
CA GLY A 184 5.44 19.42 22.80
C GLY A 184 4.92 18.09 22.24
N ALA A 185 4.36 18.08 21.04
CA ALA A 185 3.88 16.87 20.36
C ALA A 185 4.95 16.31 19.40
N ALA A 186 4.99 14.99 19.26
CA ALA A 186 5.75 14.30 18.22
C ALA A 186 4.86 14.17 16.97
N ILE A 187 5.39 14.57 15.82
CA ILE A 187 4.75 14.44 14.51
C ILE A 187 5.64 13.50 13.69
N GLU A 188 5.06 12.46 13.16
CA GLU A 188 5.70 11.54 12.22
C GLU A 188 5.21 11.87 10.81
N ILE A 189 6.13 11.97 9.87
CA ILE A 189 5.86 12.24 8.46
C ILE A 189 6.78 11.34 7.66
N ASP A 190 6.25 10.71 6.63
CA ASP A 190 7.03 10.00 5.61
C ASP A 190 7.13 10.86 4.33
N ALA A 191 7.86 10.37 3.32
CA ALA A 191 7.99 11.05 2.04
C ALA A 191 8.11 10.06 0.90
N SER A 192 7.47 10.42 -0.20
CA SER A 192 7.65 9.80 -1.50
C SER A 192 8.89 10.37 -2.17
N VAL A 193 9.77 9.49 -2.65
CA VAL A 193 11.09 9.87 -3.17
C VAL A 193 11.34 9.19 -4.50
N GLY A 194 11.76 9.98 -5.49
CA GLY A 194 12.25 9.48 -6.77
C GLY A 194 13.60 10.11 -7.12
N TRP A 195 14.38 9.46 -7.96
CA TRP A 195 15.68 9.98 -8.39
C TRP A 195 15.98 9.68 -9.86
N ALA A 196 16.93 10.42 -10.40
CA ALA A 196 17.47 10.21 -11.74
C ALA A 196 18.98 10.48 -11.77
N VAL A 197 19.74 9.62 -12.45
CA VAL A 197 21.21 9.67 -12.56
C VAL A 197 21.60 10.16 -13.95
N TYR A 198 22.35 11.27 -14.02
CA TYR A 198 22.98 11.70 -15.27
C TYR A 198 24.23 10.89 -15.58
N PRO A 199 24.47 10.45 -16.82
CA PRO A 199 23.65 10.64 -18.02
C PRO A 199 22.65 9.52 -18.30
N THR A 200 22.53 8.51 -17.43
CA THR A 200 21.79 7.27 -17.67
C THR A 200 20.29 7.51 -17.86
N ASP A 201 19.71 8.39 -17.03
CA ASP A 201 18.26 8.63 -16.99
C ASP A 201 17.82 9.87 -17.75
N GLY A 202 18.76 10.64 -18.32
CA GLY A 202 18.47 11.82 -19.14
C GLY A 202 19.71 12.65 -19.42
N ALA A 203 19.65 13.46 -20.48
CA ALA A 203 20.72 14.35 -20.95
C ALA A 203 20.47 15.83 -20.66
N THR A 204 19.23 16.18 -20.25
CA THR A 204 18.77 17.54 -19.96
C THR A 204 18.18 17.65 -18.56
N SER A 205 18.06 18.88 -18.05
CA SER A 205 17.41 19.15 -16.76
C SER A 205 15.98 18.63 -16.71
N ASP A 206 15.21 18.89 -17.78
CA ASP A 206 13.81 18.52 -17.87
C ASP A 206 13.61 17.00 -17.90
N GLU A 207 14.45 16.27 -18.65
CA GLU A 207 14.41 14.79 -18.70
C GLU A 207 14.71 14.16 -17.33
N LEU A 208 15.75 14.65 -16.66
CA LEU A 208 16.14 14.14 -15.33
C LEU A 208 15.07 14.44 -14.27
N LEU A 209 14.52 15.66 -14.25
CA LEU A 209 13.46 16.01 -13.32
C LEU A 209 12.19 15.19 -13.61
N ALA A 210 11.79 15.06 -14.87
CA ALA A 210 10.62 14.27 -15.25
C ALA A 210 10.78 12.78 -14.86
N ARG A 211 11.98 12.22 -15.01
CA ARG A 211 12.28 10.84 -14.61
C ARG A 211 12.19 10.65 -13.10
N ALA A 212 12.79 11.57 -12.32
CA ALA A 212 12.72 11.54 -10.87
C ALA A 212 11.28 11.74 -10.35
N ASP A 213 10.52 12.68 -10.93
CA ASP A 213 9.12 12.91 -10.61
C ASP A 213 8.25 11.68 -10.90
N HIS A 214 8.46 11.03 -12.05
CA HIS A 214 7.71 9.83 -12.40
C HIS A 214 7.94 8.70 -11.38
N GLN A 215 9.19 8.48 -10.96
CA GLN A 215 9.53 7.50 -9.94
C GLN A 215 8.95 7.88 -8.56
N MET A 216 9.04 9.15 -8.18
CA MET A 216 8.43 9.66 -6.94
C MET A 216 6.92 9.45 -6.93
N TYR A 217 6.24 9.73 -8.05
CA TYR A 217 4.80 9.55 -8.16
C TYR A 217 4.36 8.08 -8.07
N ALA A 218 5.15 7.16 -8.63
CA ALA A 218 4.92 5.72 -8.46
C ALA A 218 5.01 5.34 -6.97
N THR A 219 6.07 5.76 -6.28
CA THR A 219 6.23 5.54 -4.83
C THR A 219 5.10 6.17 -4.01
N LYS A 220 4.59 7.33 -4.43
CA LYS A 220 3.47 8.02 -3.76
C LYS A 220 2.15 7.27 -3.92
N ARG A 221 1.89 6.70 -5.09
CA ARG A 221 0.72 5.85 -5.31
C ARG A 221 0.75 4.63 -4.40
N ASP A 222 1.87 3.94 -4.35
CA ASP A 222 2.04 2.76 -3.48
C ASP A 222 1.82 3.12 -2.00
N ALA A 223 2.35 4.24 -1.53
CA ALA A 223 2.15 4.71 -0.16
C ALA A 223 0.68 5.09 0.14
N VAL A 224 -0.03 5.70 -0.82
CA VAL A 224 -1.46 6.02 -0.68
C VAL A 224 -2.28 4.73 -0.67
N ASP A 225 -1.94 3.77 -1.54
CA ASP A 225 -2.60 2.46 -1.57
C ASP A 225 -2.36 1.70 -0.26
N ASP A 226 -1.12 1.67 0.26
CA ASP A 226 -0.80 1.08 1.56
C ASP A 226 -1.57 1.75 2.72
N ALA A 227 -1.65 3.08 2.75
CA ALA A 227 -2.43 3.81 3.77
C ALA A 227 -3.94 3.53 3.67
N LEU A 228 -4.46 3.38 2.45
CA LEU A 228 -5.84 3.00 2.21
C LEU A 228 -6.12 1.56 2.67
N LEU A 229 -5.19 0.64 2.41
CA LEU A 229 -5.24 -0.74 2.87
C LEU A 229 -5.22 -0.83 4.40
N LEU A 230 -4.32 -0.09 5.06
CA LEU A 230 -4.25 -0.02 6.53
C LEU A 230 -5.54 0.53 7.15
N ARG A 231 -6.16 1.56 6.56
CA ARG A 231 -7.49 2.05 7.00
C ARG A 231 -8.58 1.00 6.88
N ARG A 232 -8.42 0.01 6.00
CA ARG A 232 -9.31 -1.14 5.82
C ARG A 232 -8.92 -2.34 6.69
N GLY A 233 -7.90 -2.23 7.53
CA GLY A 233 -7.36 -3.33 8.34
C GLY A 233 -6.55 -4.35 7.53
N ILE A 234 -6.05 -3.96 6.35
CA ILE A 234 -5.26 -4.80 5.45
C ILE A 234 -3.78 -4.48 5.65
N ASP A 235 -2.97 -5.51 5.89
CA ASP A 235 -1.51 -5.37 5.95
C ASP A 235 -0.91 -5.49 4.54
N ALA A 236 -0.43 -4.38 4.02
CA ALA A 236 0.20 -4.31 2.70
C ALA A 236 1.48 -5.17 2.59
N GLY A 237 2.19 -5.39 3.71
CA GLY A 237 3.32 -6.30 3.76
C GLY A 237 2.89 -7.75 3.48
N VAL A 238 1.81 -8.18 4.10
CA VAL A 238 1.23 -9.51 3.87
C VAL A 238 0.73 -9.66 2.43
N VAL A 239 0.12 -8.62 1.85
CA VAL A 239 -0.32 -8.65 0.45
C VAL A 239 0.86 -8.87 -0.50
N ARG A 240 1.93 -8.07 -0.37
CA ARG A 240 3.17 -8.23 -1.18
C ARG A 240 3.85 -9.59 -0.97
N ASP A 241 3.79 -10.10 0.22
CA ASP A 241 4.31 -11.43 0.54
C ASP A 241 3.54 -12.53 -0.20
N VAL A 242 2.22 -12.40 -0.32
CA VAL A 242 1.39 -13.36 -1.08
C VAL A 242 1.60 -13.22 -2.58
N GLU A 243 1.74 -11.99 -3.11
CA GLU A 243 2.12 -11.74 -4.51
C GLU A 243 3.45 -12.43 -4.85
N THR A 244 4.46 -12.25 -3.99
CA THR A 244 5.77 -12.90 -4.14
C THR A 244 5.66 -14.42 -4.07
N ALA A 245 4.82 -14.96 -3.17
CA ALA A 245 4.59 -16.39 -3.03
C ALA A 245 3.90 -17.01 -4.26
N LEU A 246 2.97 -16.28 -4.89
CA LEU A 246 2.36 -16.65 -6.17
C LEU A 246 3.43 -16.75 -7.28
N GLU A 247 4.27 -15.72 -7.43
CA GLU A 247 5.34 -15.70 -8.45
C GLU A 247 6.38 -16.82 -8.25
N ARG A 248 6.66 -17.21 -7.00
CA ARG A 248 7.69 -18.20 -6.65
C ARG A 248 7.15 -19.60 -6.47
N ASN A 249 5.86 -19.84 -6.69
CA ASN A 249 5.19 -21.12 -6.41
C ASN A 249 5.40 -21.59 -4.94
N GLU A 250 5.36 -20.65 -3.99
CA GLU A 250 5.43 -20.91 -2.55
C GLU A 250 4.05 -21.12 -1.91
N LEU A 251 2.99 -21.19 -2.72
CA LEU A 251 1.64 -21.54 -2.28
C LEU A 251 1.36 -22.99 -2.64
N VAL A 252 0.93 -23.75 -1.66
CA VAL A 252 0.58 -25.17 -1.81
C VAL A 252 -0.86 -25.40 -1.35
N VAL A 253 -1.51 -26.40 -1.93
CA VAL A 253 -2.86 -26.81 -1.54
C VAL A 253 -2.79 -28.15 -0.82
N VAL A 254 -3.45 -28.21 0.33
CA VAL A 254 -3.65 -29.46 1.07
C VAL A 254 -5.15 -29.76 1.14
N TYR A 255 -5.50 -31.01 1.30
CA TYR A 255 -6.85 -31.52 1.17
C TYR A 255 -7.32 -32.19 2.44
N GLN A 256 -8.47 -31.79 2.96
CA GLN A 256 -9.09 -32.43 4.11
C GLN A 256 -10.33 -33.22 3.66
N PRO A 257 -10.37 -34.53 3.94
CA PRO A 257 -11.49 -35.37 3.49
C PRO A 257 -12.79 -35.06 4.24
N ILE A 258 -13.88 -35.10 3.48
CA ILE A 258 -15.27 -35.01 3.93
C ILE A 258 -15.90 -36.38 3.78
N ILE A 259 -16.51 -36.91 4.84
CA ILE A 259 -16.95 -38.28 4.96
C ILE A 259 -18.46 -38.35 5.06
N ASP A 260 -19.06 -39.26 4.34
CA ASP A 260 -20.46 -39.65 4.46
C ASP A 260 -20.70 -40.34 5.82
N LEU A 261 -21.55 -39.75 6.64
CA LEU A 261 -21.81 -40.25 8.00
C LEU A 261 -22.60 -41.53 8.02
N ALA A 262 -23.39 -41.83 6.98
CA ALA A 262 -24.20 -43.04 6.91
C ALA A 262 -23.38 -44.27 6.47
N THR A 263 -22.44 -44.07 5.53
CA THR A 263 -21.63 -45.14 4.94
C THR A 263 -20.23 -45.25 5.53
N GLY A 264 -19.72 -44.17 6.13
CA GLY A 264 -18.34 -44.02 6.53
C GLY A 264 -17.36 -43.84 5.36
N SER A 265 -17.85 -43.67 4.15
CA SER A 265 -17.02 -43.54 2.93
C SER A 265 -16.63 -42.10 2.63
N PRO A 266 -15.42 -41.85 2.07
CA PRO A 266 -15.05 -40.53 1.58
C PRO A 266 -15.99 -40.07 0.47
N HIS A 267 -16.51 -38.86 0.58
CA HIS A 267 -17.41 -38.22 -0.37
C HIS A 267 -16.71 -37.11 -1.15
N ALA A 268 -15.98 -36.23 -0.45
CA ALA A 268 -15.32 -35.06 -1.02
C ALA A 268 -14.02 -34.76 -0.27
N ALA A 269 -13.29 -33.78 -0.75
CA ALA A 269 -12.16 -33.20 -0.03
C ALA A 269 -12.13 -31.67 -0.20
N GLU A 270 -11.95 -30.94 0.90
CA GLU A 270 -11.80 -29.51 0.89
C GLU A 270 -10.36 -29.10 0.58
N ALA A 271 -10.20 -28.22 -0.39
CA ALA A 271 -8.92 -27.64 -0.81
C ALA A 271 -8.56 -26.46 0.09
N LEU A 272 -7.48 -26.57 0.81
CA LEU A 272 -7.03 -25.62 1.80
C LEU A 272 -5.66 -25.07 1.42
N VAL A 273 -5.58 -23.79 1.00
CA VAL A 273 -4.30 -23.15 0.67
C VAL A 273 -3.41 -23.02 1.90
N ARG A 274 -2.10 -23.17 1.69
CA ARG A 274 -1.04 -22.93 2.69
C ARG A 274 0.09 -22.16 2.02
N ARG A 275 0.76 -21.27 2.76
CA ARG A 275 2.00 -20.68 2.31
C ARG A 275 3.17 -21.50 2.84
N LEU A 276 4.03 -21.95 1.95
CA LEU A 276 5.24 -22.69 2.27
C LEU A 276 6.39 -21.71 2.52
N LEU A 277 6.94 -21.71 3.72
CA LEU A 277 8.12 -20.92 4.06
C LEU A 277 9.42 -21.62 3.66
N PRO A 278 10.56 -20.91 3.57
CA PRO A 278 11.86 -21.51 3.22
C PRO A 278 12.31 -22.65 4.15
N ASP A 279 11.91 -22.63 5.42
CA ASP A 279 12.15 -23.69 6.42
C ASP A 279 11.16 -24.85 6.32
N ARG A 280 10.30 -24.86 5.30
CA ARG A 280 9.21 -25.80 5.05
C ARG A 280 8.04 -25.75 6.05
N ALA A 281 7.96 -24.71 6.88
CA ALA A 281 6.77 -24.49 7.69
C ALA A 281 5.59 -24.03 6.80
N LEU A 282 4.39 -24.51 7.13
CA LEU A 282 3.16 -24.15 6.44
C LEU A 282 2.41 -23.06 7.25
N VAL A 283 2.21 -21.90 6.63
CA VAL A 283 1.40 -20.82 7.20
C VAL A 283 -0.06 -21.05 6.84
N PRO A 284 -0.98 -21.05 7.82
CA PRO A 284 -2.40 -21.25 7.57
C PRO A 284 -3.05 -20.05 6.87
N PRO A 285 -4.17 -20.24 6.15
CA PRO A 285 -4.85 -19.19 5.41
C PRO A 285 -5.36 -18.05 6.30
N ALA A 286 -5.68 -18.33 7.56
CA ALA A 286 -6.13 -17.30 8.52
C ALA A 286 -5.14 -16.15 8.71
N ASP A 287 -3.84 -16.39 8.49
CA ASP A 287 -2.78 -15.40 8.66
C ASP A 287 -2.58 -14.49 7.44
N PHE A 288 -3.11 -14.85 6.25
CA PHE A 288 -2.88 -14.06 5.04
C PHE A 288 -4.14 -13.82 4.18
N VAL A 289 -5.09 -14.76 4.11
CA VAL A 289 -6.29 -14.62 3.26
C VAL A 289 -7.11 -13.38 3.61
N PRO A 290 -7.38 -13.02 4.90
CA PRO A 290 -8.14 -11.82 5.24
C PRO A 290 -7.53 -10.52 4.71
N HIS A 291 -6.19 -10.49 4.50
CA HIS A 291 -5.48 -9.33 3.97
C HIS A 291 -5.57 -9.23 2.44
N VAL A 292 -5.60 -10.35 1.73
CA VAL A 292 -5.67 -10.37 0.26
C VAL A 292 -7.10 -10.41 -0.26
N GLU A 293 -8.07 -10.85 0.53
CA GLU A 293 -9.46 -11.03 0.12
C GLU A 293 -10.09 -9.77 -0.48
N ARG A 294 -9.66 -8.57 -0.03
CA ARG A 294 -10.14 -7.27 -0.50
C ARG A 294 -9.24 -6.63 -1.57
N THR A 295 -8.27 -7.36 -2.07
CA THR A 295 -7.31 -6.90 -3.10
C THR A 295 -7.51 -7.68 -4.40
N PRO A 296 -6.97 -7.22 -5.54
CA PRO A 296 -7.00 -7.97 -6.79
C PRO A 296 -6.29 -9.33 -6.72
N VAL A 297 -5.30 -9.50 -5.84
CA VAL A 297 -4.50 -10.71 -5.64
C VAL A 297 -5.35 -11.93 -5.34
N VAL A 298 -6.49 -11.74 -4.68
CA VAL A 298 -7.38 -12.85 -4.31
C VAL A 298 -7.90 -13.63 -5.52
N ARG A 299 -8.07 -12.98 -6.67
CA ARG A 299 -8.51 -13.69 -7.89
C ARG A 299 -7.45 -14.66 -8.37
N GLU A 300 -6.19 -14.24 -8.42
CA GLU A 300 -5.07 -15.09 -8.84
C GLU A 300 -4.86 -16.24 -7.86
N LEU A 301 -4.93 -15.94 -6.55
CA LEU A 301 -4.89 -16.95 -5.49
C LEU A 301 -6.01 -17.99 -5.65
N THR A 302 -7.25 -17.55 -5.89
CA THR A 302 -8.39 -18.46 -6.03
C THR A 302 -8.25 -19.31 -7.30
N PHE A 303 -7.79 -18.75 -8.43
CA PHE A 303 -7.52 -19.52 -9.63
C PHE A 303 -6.43 -20.58 -9.42
N LEU A 304 -5.37 -20.25 -8.68
CA LEU A 304 -4.33 -21.23 -8.33
C LEU A 304 -4.96 -22.41 -7.55
N VAL A 305 -5.76 -22.12 -6.52
CA VAL A 305 -6.41 -23.15 -5.71
C VAL A 305 -7.38 -23.99 -6.54
N VAL A 306 -8.22 -23.38 -7.37
CA VAL A 306 -9.15 -24.09 -8.28
C VAL A 306 -8.38 -24.99 -9.25
N ALA A 307 -7.30 -24.47 -9.88
CA ALA A 307 -6.49 -25.25 -10.80
C ALA A 307 -5.87 -26.49 -10.14
N ASP A 308 -5.37 -26.32 -8.92
CA ASP A 308 -4.80 -27.41 -8.14
C ASP A 308 -5.86 -28.43 -7.73
N ALA A 309 -7.02 -27.94 -7.26
CA ALA A 309 -8.17 -28.77 -6.86
C ALA A 309 -8.68 -29.64 -8.01
N LEU A 310 -8.85 -29.07 -9.21
CA LEU A 310 -9.30 -29.81 -10.38
C LEU A 310 -8.28 -30.87 -10.82
N ARG A 311 -6.98 -30.56 -10.78
CA ARG A 311 -5.92 -31.56 -11.05
C ARG A 311 -5.93 -32.69 -10.02
N SER A 312 -6.14 -32.36 -8.76
CA SER A 312 -6.16 -33.34 -7.67
C SER A 312 -7.39 -34.25 -7.76
N ALA A 313 -8.55 -33.70 -8.09
CA ALA A 313 -9.76 -34.52 -8.35
C ALA A 313 -9.54 -35.50 -9.52
N GLN A 314 -8.84 -35.08 -10.56
CA GLN A 314 -8.48 -35.96 -11.68
C GLN A 314 -7.48 -37.05 -11.24
N LEU A 315 -6.45 -36.70 -10.46
CA LEU A 315 -5.49 -37.65 -9.89
C LEU A 315 -6.21 -38.73 -9.06
N TRP A 316 -7.16 -38.34 -8.22
CA TRP A 316 -7.92 -39.26 -7.39
C TRP A 316 -8.81 -40.19 -8.23
N ARG A 317 -9.46 -39.66 -9.28
CA ARG A 317 -10.26 -40.46 -10.23
C ARG A 317 -9.41 -41.49 -10.98
N GLU A 318 -8.21 -41.12 -11.42
CA GLU A 318 -7.24 -42.03 -12.05
C GLU A 318 -6.78 -43.14 -11.09
N ALA A 319 -6.72 -42.84 -9.79
CA ALA A 319 -6.45 -43.82 -8.73
C ALA A 319 -7.66 -44.66 -8.34
N GLY A 320 -8.83 -44.44 -8.96
CA GLY A 320 -10.06 -45.22 -8.72
C GLY A 320 -10.97 -44.65 -7.63
N HIS A 321 -10.75 -43.40 -7.22
CA HIS A 321 -11.54 -42.69 -6.22
C HIS A 321 -12.30 -41.52 -6.84
N ASP A 322 -13.62 -41.60 -6.95
CA ASP A 322 -14.44 -40.53 -7.50
C ASP A 322 -14.88 -39.58 -6.37
N LEU A 323 -14.01 -38.61 -6.06
CA LEU A 323 -14.24 -37.63 -5.02
C LEU A 323 -14.60 -36.27 -5.64
N HIS A 324 -15.58 -35.61 -5.02
CA HIS A 324 -15.79 -34.18 -5.25
C HIS A 324 -14.68 -33.35 -4.56
N VAL A 325 -14.44 -32.14 -5.06
CA VAL A 325 -13.51 -31.21 -4.43
C VAL A 325 -14.22 -29.90 -4.14
N SER A 326 -14.03 -29.36 -2.94
CA SER A 326 -14.56 -28.05 -2.59
C SER A 326 -13.46 -27.02 -2.43
N VAL A 327 -13.77 -25.80 -2.82
CA VAL A 327 -12.83 -24.65 -2.82
C VAL A 327 -13.52 -23.44 -2.23
N ASN A 328 -12.86 -22.83 -1.28
CA ASN A 328 -13.28 -21.55 -0.69
C ASN A 328 -13.16 -20.41 -1.72
N VAL A 329 -14.27 -19.70 -1.97
CA VAL A 329 -14.35 -18.58 -2.90
C VAL A 329 -14.80 -17.32 -2.16
N PRO A 330 -13.96 -16.30 -2.11
CA PRO A 330 -14.34 -15.03 -1.53
C PRO A 330 -15.60 -14.46 -2.18
N TYR A 331 -16.52 -13.97 -1.37
CA TYR A 331 -17.82 -13.45 -1.79
C TYR A 331 -17.74 -12.46 -2.98
N ARG A 332 -16.75 -11.59 -2.99
CA ARG A 332 -16.55 -10.63 -4.09
C ARG A 332 -16.25 -11.25 -5.47
N LEU A 333 -15.73 -12.47 -5.50
CA LEU A 333 -15.44 -13.18 -6.75
C LEU A 333 -16.69 -13.87 -7.32
N VAL A 334 -17.67 -14.10 -6.49
CA VAL A 334 -18.95 -14.67 -6.92
C VAL A 334 -19.65 -13.75 -7.91
N ASP A 335 -19.44 -12.41 -7.78
CA ASP A 335 -19.95 -11.36 -8.67
C ASP A 335 -18.93 -10.93 -9.76
N ASP A 336 -17.82 -11.66 -9.93
CA ASP A 336 -16.77 -11.33 -10.88
C ASP A 336 -16.95 -12.10 -12.20
N ALA A 337 -17.35 -11.40 -13.24
CA ALA A 337 -17.51 -12.00 -14.57
C ALA A 337 -16.21 -12.64 -15.11
N VAL A 338 -15.03 -12.04 -14.78
CA VAL A 338 -13.73 -12.58 -15.19
C VAL A 338 -13.44 -13.90 -14.46
N PHE A 339 -13.85 -14.00 -13.21
CA PHE A 339 -13.74 -15.25 -12.46
C PHE A 339 -14.63 -16.34 -13.04
N ALA A 340 -15.91 -16.04 -13.32
CA ALA A 340 -16.83 -16.99 -13.91
C ALA A 340 -16.38 -17.48 -15.30
N GLU A 341 -15.89 -16.58 -16.17
CA GLU A 341 -15.33 -16.93 -17.47
C GLU A 341 -14.06 -17.80 -17.34
N GLY A 342 -13.16 -17.43 -16.43
CA GLY A 342 -11.96 -18.21 -16.17
C GLY A 342 -12.26 -19.61 -15.67
N LEU A 343 -13.19 -19.73 -14.73
CA LEU A 343 -13.66 -21.02 -14.21
C LEU A 343 -14.27 -21.90 -15.30
N SER A 344 -15.15 -21.34 -16.14
CA SER A 344 -15.75 -22.04 -17.29
C SER A 344 -14.68 -22.59 -18.23
N ARG A 345 -13.64 -21.79 -18.51
CA ARG A 345 -12.52 -22.21 -19.36
C ARG A 345 -11.74 -23.37 -18.73
N MET A 346 -11.42 -23.27 -17.44
CA MET A 346 -10.65 -24.30 -16.72
C MET A 346 -11.39 -25.65 -16.71
N LEU A 347 -12.70 -25.63 -16.47
CA LEU A 347 -13.53 -26.85 -16.50
C LEU A 347 -13.57 -27.47 -17.92
N HIS A 348 -13.72 -26.63 -18.94
CA HIS A 348 -13.78 -27.07 -20.33
C HIS A 348 -12.44 -27.65 -20.82
N GLU A 349 -11.35 -26.93 -20.60
CA GLU A 349 -9.98 -27.34 -21.01
C GLU A 349 -9.52 -28.60 -20.25
N GLY A 350 -9.89 -28.71 -18.97
CA GLY A 350 -9.60 -29.89 -18.15
C GLY A 350 -10.50 -31.09 -18.43
N ASN A 351 -11.54 -30.95 -19.27
CA ASN A 351 -12.57 -31.97 -19.50
C ASN A 351 -13.12 -32.54 -18.18
N ILE A 352 -13.40 -31.64 -17.22
CA ILE A 352 -13.86 -31.97 -15.88
C ILE A 352 -15.37 -31.78 -15.83
N GLU A 353 -16.07 -32.75 -15.28
CA GLU A 353 -17.50 -32.62 -14.99
C GLU A 353 -17.72 -31.51 -13.96
N PRO A 354 -18.49 -30.45 -14.29
CA PRO A 354 -18.63 -29.31 -13.38
C PRO A 354 -19.12 -29.67 -11.98
N GLY A 355 -20.02 -30.63 -11.86
CA GLY A 355 -20.54 -31.12 -10.58
C GLY A 355 -19.48 -31.76 -9.65
N THR A 356 -18.26 -32.01 -10.14
CA THR A 356 -17.14 -32.45 -9.33
C THR A 356 -16.63 -31.33 -8.41
N LEU A 357 -16.85 -30.05 -8.78
CA LEU A 357 -16.40 -28.88 -8.03
C LEU A 357 -17.55 -28.25 -7.24
N THR A 358 -17.31 -28.06 -5.95
CA THR A 358 -18.15 -27.28 -5.04
C THR A 358 -17.45 -25.96 -4.73
N LEU A 359 -18.12 -24.83 -4.90
CA LEU A 359 -17.63 -23.52 -4.50
C LEU A 359 -18.23 -23.18 -3.12
N GLU A 360 -17.38 -23.03 -2.11
CA GLU A 360 -17.76 -22.67 -0.76
C GLU A 360 -17.75 -21.15 -0.61
N VAL A 361 -18.89 -20.55 -0.28
CA VAL A 361 -19.06 -19.10 -0.21
C VAL A 361 -19.44 -18.71 1.21
N VAL A 362 -18.64 -17.82 1.80
CA VAL A 362 -18.97 -17.17 3.07
C VAL A 362 -19.74 -15.89 2.77
N PRO A 363 -21.00 -15.74 3.21
CA PRO A 363 -21.77 -14.53 2.99
C PRO A 363 -21.11 -13.31 3.65
N ALA A 364 -21.07 -12.19 2.95
CA ALA A 364 -20.60 -10.95 3.54
C ALA A 364 -21.51 -10.55 4.71
N GLY A 365 -20.92 -10.22 5.85
CA GLY A 365 -21.65 -9.74 7.03
C GLY A 365 -22.39 -8.42 6.76
N PRO A 366 -23.33 -8.01 7.63
CA PRO A 366 -24.09 -6.78 7.48
C PRO A 366 -23.16 -5.57 7.33
N GLY A 367 -23.22 -4.88 6.17
CA GLY A 367 -22.42 -3.70 5.85
C GLY A 367 -21.15 -3.95 5.02
N ALA A 368 -20.85 -5.18 4.62
CA ALA A 368 -19.63 -5.53 3.88
C ALA A 368 -19.82 -5.72 2.36
N GLY A 369 -20.77 -5.07 1.75
CA GLY A 369 -20.98 -5.13 0.29
C GLY A 369 -22.44 -5.30 -0.08
N GLY A 370 -22.82 -4.88 -1.27
CA GLY A 370 -24.20 -4.85 -1.76
C GLY A 370 -24.92 -6.19 -1.67
N GLU A 371 -26.25 -6.11 -1.88
CA GLU A 371 -27.09 -7.31 -2.07
C GLU A 371 -26.45 -8.20 -3.14
N LEU A 372 -26.41 -9.52 -2.88
CA LEU A 372 -25.98 -10.50 -3.89
C LEU A 372 -26.83 -10.30 -5.14
N ASP A 373 -26.17 -10.07 -6.27
CA ASP A 373 -26.87 -10.09 -7.54
C ASP A 373 -27.22 -11.55 -7.88
N GLU A 374 -28.50 -11.90 -7.76
CA GLU A 374 -29.02 -13.22 -8.13
C GLU A 374 -28.58 -13.66 -9.52
N SER A 375 -28.35 -12.70 -10.44
CA SER A 375 -27.97 -12.98 -11.82
C SER A 375 -26.55 -13.58 -11.92
N VAL A 376 -25.67 -13.27 -11.00
CA VAL A 376 -24.26 -13.73 -11.04
C VAL A 376 -24.13 -15.11 -10.43
N LEU A 377 -24.80 -15.34 -9.32
CA LEU A 377 -24.89 -16.69 -8.73
C LEU A 377 -25.58 -17.66 -9.69
N ALA A 378 -26.63 -17.20 -10.39
CA ALA A 378 -27.26 -17.97 -11.44
C ALA A 378 -26.27 -18.33 -12.58
N ARG A 379 -25.28 -17.48 -12.89
CA ARG A 379 -24.22 -17.81 -13.87
C ARG A 379 -23.32 -18.94 -13.38
N LEU A 380 -22.86 -18.89 -12.12
CA LEU A 380 -22.05 -19.97 -11.54
C LEU A 380 -22.84 -21.28 -11.48
N ALA A 381 -24.10 -21.22 -11.06
CA ALA A 381 -24.99 -22.40 -11.10
C ALA A 381 -25.22 -22.92 -12.53
N GLN A 382 -25.34 -22.04 -13.54
CA GLN A 382 -25.45 -22.42 -14.96
C GLN A 382 -24.20 -23.12 -15.50
N LEU A 383 -23.02 -22.92 -14.89
CA LEU A 383 -21.82 -23.70 -15.22
C LEU A 383 -21.96 -25.16 -14.79
N GLY A 384 -22.91 -25.48 -13.91
CA GLY A 384 -23.13 -26.82 -13.36
C GLY A 384 -22.22 -27.16 -12.18
N VAL A 385 -21.50 -26.18 -11.62
CA VAL A 385 -20.76 -26.35 -10.37
C VAL A 385 -21.70 -26.31 -9.17
N ARG A 386 -21.37 -26.99 -8.10
CA ARG A 386 -22.14 -26.99 -6.85
C ARG A 386 -21.79 -25.74 -6.03
N LEU A 387 -22.78 -25.23 -5.30
CA LEU A 387 -22.61 -24.10 -4.40
C LEU A 387 -22.87 -24.53 -2.95
N SER A 388 -21.91 -24.27 -2.07
CA SER A 388 -21.99 -24.52 -0.64
C SER A 388 -21.99 -23.22 0.14
N LEU A 389 -22.88 -23.12 1.11
CA LEU A 389 -22.89 -22.01 2.07
C LEU A 389 -22.00 -22.37 3.25
N ASP A 390 -20.92 -21.65 3.40
CA ASP A 390 -19.99 -21.81 4.50
C ASP A 390 -20.35 -20.93 5.72
N ASP A 391 -19.75 -21.23 6.90
CA ASP A 391 -20.00 -20.55 8.18
C ASP A 391 -21.51 -20.59 8.59
N GLY A 392 -22.20 -21.68 8.32
CA GLY A 392 -23.62 -21.89 8.69
C GLY A 392 -23.88 -21.68 10.18
N GLY A 393 -24.92 -20.90 10.50
CA GLY A 393 -25.27 -20.55 11.88
C GLY A 393 -24.89 -19.12 12.28
N ARG A 394 -24.10 -18.42 11.50
CA ARG A 394 -23.84 -16.98 11.68
C ARG A 394 -24.99 -16.15 11.11
N ALA A 395 -25.19 -14.92 11.62
CA ALA A 395 -26.36 -14.09 11.32
C ALA A 395 -26.59 -13.80 9.82
N ALA A 396 -25.53 -13.78 9.01
CA ALA A 396 -25.62 -13.53 7.57
C ALA A 396 -26.08 -14.75 6.76
N SER A 397 -25.87 -15.96 7.26
CA SER A 397 -26.14 -17.20 6.51
C SER A 397 -27.64 -17.48 6.30
N PHE A 398 -28.50 -17.14 7.25
CA PHE A 398 -29.95 -17.36 7.08
C PHE A 398 -30.60 -16.48 6.00
N ALA A 399 -30.09 -15.30 5.74
CA ALA A 399 -30.57 -14.47 4.64
C ALA A 399 -30.13 -15.06 3.28
N ALA A 400 -28.93 -15.60 3.20
CA ALA A 400 -28.38 -16.23 2.02
C ALA A 400 -29.15 -17.51 1.62
N LEU A 401 -29.56 -18.34 2.57
CA LEU A 401 -30.39 -19.53 2.32
C LEU A 401 -31.72 -19.27 1.56
N ARG A 402 -32.21 -18.02 1.58
CA ARG A 402 -33.45 -17.65 0.90
C ARG A 402 -33.26 -17.28 -0.56
N VAL A 403 -32.05 -16.88 -0.94
CA VAL A 403 -31.80 -16.16 -2.20
C VAL A 403 -30.86 -16.97 -3.12
N LEU A 404 -29.94 -17.75 -2.52
CA LEU A 404 -28.92 -18.46 -3.29
C LEU A 404 -29.42 -19.83 -3.79
N PRO A 405 -29.05 -20.23 -5.00
CA PRO A 405 -29.27 -21.59 -5.52
C PRO A 405 -28.20 -22.54 -4.93
N LEU A 406 -28.33 -22.85 -3.65
CA LEU A 406 -27.38 -23.65 -2.91
C LEU A 406 -27.68 -25.15 -3.08
N ASP A 407 -26.62 -25.96 -3.05
CA ASP A 407 -26.67 -27.42 -3.01
C ASP A 407 -26.30 -27.94 -1.63
N GLU A 408 -25.55 -27.14 -0.83
CA GLU A 408 -24.96 -27.62 0.41
C GLU A 408 -24.91 -26.50 1.47
N LEU A 409 -25.01 -26.92 2.75
CA LEU A 409 -24.86 -26.10 3.94
C LEU A 409 -23.77 -26.69 4.83
N LYS A 410 -22.70 -25.90 5.14
CA LYS A 410 -21.67 -26.30 6.11
C LYS A 410 -21.98 -25.68 7.48
N ILE A 411 -21.98 -26.47 8.53
CA ILE A 411 -22.18 -26.03 9.91
C ILE A 411 -20.82 -25.70 10.52
N ASP A 412 -20.66 -24.44 10.97
CA ASP A 412 -19.43 -23.93 11.55
C ASP A 412 -18.92 -24.78 12.73
N ALA A 413 -17.62 -25.04 12.73
CA ALA A 413 -16.92 -25.83 13.73
C ALA A 413 -17.16 -25.36 15.17
N GLY A 414 -17.38 -24.03 15.38
CA GLY A 414 -17.65 -23.47 16.70
C GLY A 414 -18.90 -24.06 17.38
N PHE A 415 -19.95 -24.37 16.60
CA PHE A 415 -21.15 -25.04 17.12
C PHE A 415 -20.91 -26.52 17.33
N VAL A 416 -20.21 -27.20 16.41
CA VAL A 416 -19.90 -28.62 16.48
C VAL A 416 -19.00 -28.96 17.67
N HIS A 417 -18.03 -28.13 17.99
CA HIS A 417 -17.18 -28.28 19.18
C HIS A 417 -17.96 -28.21 20.50
N GLY A 418 -19.15 -27.60 20.52
CA GLY A 418 -20.04 -27.51 21.65
C GLY A 418 -20.85 -28.79 21.90
N LEU A 419 -20.88 -29.73 20.95
CA LEU A 419 -21.66 -30.96 21.08
C LEU A 419 -21.22 -31.82 22.28
N GLY A 420 -22.19 -32.25 23.04
CA GLY A 420 -21.95 -32.99 24.30
C GLY A 420 -21.61 -32.13 25.51
N ARG A 421 -21.43 -30.80 25.36
CA ARG A 421 -21.12 -29.87 26.45
C ARG A 421 -22.11 -28.70 26.55
N SER A 422 -22.73 -28.29 25.47
CA SER A 422 -23.67 -27.19 25.37
C SER A 422 -25.00 -27.64 24.78
N ALA A 423 -26.07 -27.56 25.57
CA ALA A 423 -27.41 -27.86 25.07
C ALA A 423 -27.90 -26.86 24.03
N THR A 424 -27.38 -25.60 24.09
CA THR A 424 -27.70 -24.55 23.12
C THR A 424 -27.08 -24.87 21.76
N ASP A 425 -25.77 -25.23 21.74
CA ASP A 425 -25.07 -25.58 20.49
C ASP A 425 -25.68 -26.84 19.88
N ALA A 426 -26.01 -27.85 20.70
CA ALA A 426 -26.71 -29.05 20.26
C ALA A 426 -28.06 -28.73 19.61
N ALA A 427 -28.86 -27.84 20.20
CA ALA A 427 -30.11 -27.39 19.60
C ALA A 427 -29.94 -26.62 18.29
N LEU A 428 -28.91 -25.78 18.20
CA LEU A 428 -28.57 -25.01 16.99
C LEU A 428 -28.11 -25.94 15.86
N VAL A 429 -27.17 -26.85 16.12
CA VAL A 429 -26.68 -27.82 15.12
C VAL A 429 -27.83 -28.68 14.60
N ARG A 430 -28.68 -29.22 15.50
CA ARG A 430 -29.84 -30.01 15.08
C ARG A 430 -30.81 -29.16 14.23
N GLY A 431 -31.10 -27.94 14.66
CA GLY A 431 -31.96 -27.01 13.89
C GLY A 431 -31.41 -26.71 12.51
N MET A 432 -30.07 -26.55 12.36
CA MET A 432 -29.42 -26.34 11.07
C MET A 432 -29.52 -27.56 10.14
N ILE A 433 -29.37 -28.79 10.69
CA ILE A 433 -29.58 -30.01 9.92
C ILE A 433 -31.02 -30.07 9.40
N ASP A 434 -32.00 -29.86 10.28
CA ASP A 434 -33.44 -29.90 9.94
C ASP A 434 -33.79 -28.82 8.87
N ILE A 435 -33.23 -27.60 8.99
CA ILE A 435 -33.43 -26.53 8.03
C ILE A 435 -32.78 -26.85 6.68
N GLY A 436 -31.52 -27.33 6.67
CA GLY A 436 -30.83 -27.74 5.45
C GLY A 436 -31.64 -28.76 4.67
N HIS A 437 -32.07 -29.81 5.30
CA HIS A 437 -32.89 -30.88 4.69
C HIS A 437 -34.28 -30.37 4.24
N ALA A 438 -34.92 -29.49 5.02
CA ALA A 438 -36.18 -28.87 4.61
C ALA A 438 -36.09 -28.02 3.35
N LEU A 439 -34.90 -27.48 3.08
CA LEU A 439 -34.56 -26.70 1.88
C LEU A 439 -34.00 -27.57 0.72
N GLY A 440 -33.84 -28.87 0.94
CA GLY A 440 -33.30 -29.83 -0.04
C GLY A 440 -31.77 -29.75 -0.19
N LEU A 441 -31.08 -29.17 0.81
CA LEU A 441 -29.62 -29.08 0.84
C LEU A 441 -29.00 -30.33 1.50
N THR A 442 -27.80 -30.70 1.07
CA THR A 442 -26.92 -31.56 1.84
C THR A 442 -26.26 -30.78 2.98
N VAL A 443 -26.00 -31.44 4.12
CA VAL A 443 -25.45 -30.79 5.31
C VAL A 443 -24.12 -31.40 5.69
N VAL A 444 -23.10 -30.56 5.81
CA VAL A 444 -21.74 -30.92 6.24
C VAL A 444 -21.46 -30.33 7.61
N ALA A 445 -21.08 -31.16 8.60
CA ALA A 445 -20.62 -30.67 9.89
C ALA A 445 -19.11 -30.56 9.93
N GLU A 446 -18.61 -29.35 10.24
CA GLU A 446 -17.18 -29.05 10.32
C GLU A 446 -16.64 -29.23 11.74
N GLY A 447 -15.29 -29.38 11.85
CA GLY A 447 -14.61 -29.42 13.14
C GLY A 447 -14.99 -30.61 14.00
N VAL A 448 -15.33 -31.76 13.41
CA VAL A 448 -15.59 -33.00 14.15
C VAL A 448 -14.26 -33.53 14.69
N GLU A 449 -14.03 -33.34 15.99
CA GLU A 449 -12.78 -33.75 16.67
C GLU A 449 -12.95 -34.97 17.58
N THR A 450 -14.20 -35.37 17.88
CA THR A 450 -14.46 -36.43 18.85
C THR A 450 -15.40 -37.49 18.28
N ARG A 451 -15.21 -38.74 18.74
CA ARG A 451 -16.12 -39.84 18.44
C ARG A 451 -17.56 -39.53 18.88
N GLN A 452 -17.73 -38.85 20.01
CA GLN A 452 -19.05 -38.47 20.51
C GLN A 452 -19.78 -37.53 19.54
N ALA A 453 -19.11 -36.45 19.03
CA ALA A 453 -19.69 -35.54 18.05
C ALA A 453 -20.09 -36.29 16.76
N TRP A 454 -19.22 -37.18 16.28
CA TRP A 454 -19.51 -38.04 15.13
C TRP A 454 -20.81 -38.83 15.28
N HIS A 455 -20.97 -39.56 16.37
CA HIS A 455 -22.18 -40.37 16.58
C HIS A 455 -23.44 -39.49 16.75
N VAL A 456 -23.33 -38.37 17.46
CA VAL A 456 -24.48 -37.47 17.63
C VAL A 456 -24.94 -36.91 16.29
N LEU A 457 -24.01 -36.53 15.42
CA LEU A 457 -24.32 -36.03 14.08
C LEU A 457 -24.95 -37.11 13.20
N ALA A 458 -24.41 -38.33 13.23
CA ALA A 458 -24.95 -39.47 12.52
C ALA A 458 -26.38 -39.80 13.01
N ASP A 459 -26.62 -39.83 14.34
CA ASP A 459 -27.94 -40.06 14.93
C ASP A 459 -28.96 -38.96 14.55
N TRP A 460 -28.50 -37.72 14.29
CA TRP A 460 -29.38 -36.64 13.85
C TRP A 460 -29.57 -36.60 12.33
N GLY A 461 -28.93 -37.52 11.59
CA GLY A 461 -29.07 -37.65 10.15
C GLY A 461 -28.29 -36.57 9.37
N CYS A 462 -27.25 -35.97 9.95
CA CYS A 462 -26.34 -35.12 9.18
C CYS A 462 -25.70 -35.94 8.06
N ASP A 463 -25.55 -35.38 6.86
CA ASP A 463 -25.10 -36.13 5.68
C ASP A 463 -23.60 -36.40 5.74
N TYR A 464 -22.81 -35.34 5.97
CA TYR A 464 -21.36 -35.41 5.91
C TYR A 464 -20.68 -34.80 7.13
N ALA A 465 -19.45 -35.21 7.36
CA ALA A 465 -18.61 -34.68 8.44
C ALA A 465 -17.15 -34.48 8.01
N GLN A 466 -16.54 -33.43 8.53
CA GLN A 466 -15.15 -33.09 8.35
C GLN A 466 -14.52 -32.70 9.68
N GLY A 467 -13.28 -33.11 9.93
CA GLY A 467 -12.56 -32.73 11.14
C GLY A 467 -11.38 -33.65 11.49
N PHE A 468 -10.64 -33.30 12.52
CA PHE A 468 -9.44 -34.03 12.92
C PHE A 468 -9.72 -35.42 13.51
N TYR A 469 -10.94 -35.69 13.91
CA TYR A 469 -11.34 -37.04 14.27
C TYR A 469 -11.21 -38.02 13.10
N VAL A 470 -11.47 -37.53 11.88
CA VAL A 470 -11.36 -38.30 10.65
C VAL A 470 -9.93 -38.24 10.12
N ALA A 471 -9.47 -37.06 9.75
CA ALA A 471 -8.16 -36.85 9.20
C ALA A 471 -7.75 -35.37 9.26
N SER A 472 -6.45 -35.11 9.43
CA SER A 472 -5.86 -33.78 9.17
C SER A 472 -5.71 -33.52 7.68
N PRO A 473 -5.63 -32.25 7.24
CA PRO A 473 -5.30 -31.91 5.86
C PRO A 473 -3.96 -32.50 5.43
N ARG A 474 -3.88 -32.96 4.16
CA ARG A 474 -2.72 -33.65 3.57
C ARG A 474 -2.54 -33.30 2.10
N SER A 475 -1.41 -33.64 1.49
CA SER A 475 -1.22 -33.44 0.05
C SER A 475 -2.16 -34.33 -0.77
N ALA A 476 -2.33 -34.02 -2.06
CA ALA A 476 -3.18 -34.81 -2.95
C ALA A 476 -2.72 -36.29 -3.04
N GLU A 477 -1.39 -36.50 -3.08
CA GLU A 477 -0.77 -37.84 -3.14
C GLU A 477 -0.89 -38.59 -1.82
N GLU A 478 -0.72 -37.90 -0.69
CA GLU A 478 -0.96 -38.50 0.63
C GLU A 478 -2.42 -38.87 0.82
N LEU A 479 -3.35 -38.11 0.22
CA LEU A 479 -4.77 -38.45 0.26
C LEU A 479 -5.05 -39.73 -0.53
N VAL A 480 -4.46 -39.95 -1.71
CA VAL A 480 -4.57 -41.21 -2.46
C VAL A 480 -4.11 -42.39 -1.59
N THR A 481 -2.97 -42.27 -0.92
CA THR A 481 -2.44 -43.31 -0.05
C THR A 481 -3.38 -43.59 1.12
N TRP A 482 -3.98 -42.57 1.70
CA TRP A 482 -4.91 -42.66 2.79
C TRP A 482 -6.25 -43.31 2.37
N LEU A 483 -6.75 -43.00 1.16
CA LEU A 483 -7.96 -43.56 0.57
C LEU A 483 -7.79 -45.08 0.28
N ALA A 484 -6.59 -45.51 -0.12
CA ALA A 484 -6.28 -46.92 -0.34
C ALA A 484 -6.11 -47.70 0.96
N GLY A 485 -5.94 -47.03 2.11
CA GLY A 485 -5.84 -47.67 3.42
C GLY A 485 -7.21 -48.20 3.91
N ALA A 486 -7.18 -49.25 4.77
CA ALA A 486 -8.40 -49.67 5.48
C ALA A 486 -8.81 -48.53 6.43
N TRP A 487 -9.88 -47.83 6.10
CA TRP A 487 -10.56 -46.95 7.03
C TRP A 487 -10.83 -47.69 8.32
N PRO A 488 -10.57 -47.12 9.51
CA PRO A 488 -11.23 -47.63 10.66
C PRO A 488 -12.73 -47.47 10.36
N ALA A 489 -13.41 -48.60 10.08
CA ALA A 489 -14.85 -48.60 10.03
C ALA A 489 -15.28 -47.86 11.30
N VAL A 490 -15.93 -46.68 11.11
CA VAL A 490 -16.47 -45.94 12.24
C VAL A 490 -17.67 -46.72 12.74
N ALA A 491 -17.36 -47.77 13.50
CA ALA A 491 -18.31 -48.69 14.10
C ALA A 491 -18.69 -48.21 15.50
#